data_fe46f9dd3a102534f570eaef035ad2bc
#
_entry.id   fe46f9dd3a102534f570eaef035ad2bc
#
_cell.length_a   1.000
_cell.length_b   1.000
_cell.length_c   1.000
_cell.angle_alpha   90.00
_cell.angle_beta   90.00
_cell.angle_gamma   90.00
#
_symmetry.space_group_name_H-M   'P 1'
#
loop_
_entity.id
_entity.type
_entity.pdbx_description
1 polymer ?
#
loop_
_entity_poly.entity_id
_entity_poly.type
_entity_poly.pdbx_seq_one_letter_code
_entity_poly.pdbx_strand_id
1 'polypeptide(L)'
;MSELIIFGRELEPRPVTSTLPDWQQADPRWISQALRRAMDKPGGGWFVVDDRRKFGAQPRRYRIDDRDFVFWQGKNGLLAASDTCPHLGASLSAGAVRNGCLVCPWHGLELGERPMGNWAPLPVHDDGVLVWIRLDDCGEQPTERPIMAPRPATYLDATVRMEARCRPEDILANRLDPWHGAHFHPHTFGRLRVIERSDEDIIVRVAFLVLGRLGVEVDARFHCPEPRTIVMTIVGGDGVGSVVETHATPIDDTHCAVIESTLATSDRPQMKYVLPLARWIRPLIEKRAARLWVEDVAYAERRCALSVADAQR
;
A
#
# COMPACT_ATOMS: atom_id res chain seq x y z
N MET A 1 -1.95 34.49 -1.84
CA MET A 1 -1.69 33.19 -1.18
C MET A 1 -0.84 33.48 0.07
N SER A 2 -1.28 33.04 1.23
CA SER A 2 -0.56 33.29 2.48
C SER A 2 0.70 32.42 2.51
N GLU A 3 1.83 33.02 2.90
CA GLU A 3 3.15 32.40 2.90
C GLU A 3 3.21 31.16 3.82
N LEU A 4 3.80 30.05 3.36
CA LEU A 4 4.02 28.84 4.14
C LEU A 4 5.24 29.05 5.05
N ILE A 5 5.15 28.56 6.27
CA ILE A 5 6.26 28.52 7.23
C ILE A 5 6.88 27.13 7.16
N ILE A 6 8.02 27.02 6.51
CA ILE A 6 8.78 25.77 6.40
C ILE A 6 9.78 25.71 7.54
N PHE A 7 9.79 24.59 8.25
CA PHE A 7 10.78 24.28 9.29
C PHE A 7 11.50 22.96 8.95
N GLY A 8 12.58 22.68 9.63
CA GLY A 8 13.35 21.47 9.41
C GLY A 8 14.69 21.72 8.73
N ARG A 9 15.23 20.70 8.06
CA ARG A 9 16.48 20.82 7.32
C ARG A 9 16.29 21.64 6.06
N GLU A 10 17.22 22.53 5.80
CA GLU A 10 17.30 23.19 4.51
C GLU A 10 17.70 22.18 3.43
N LEU A 11 16.96 22.19 2.33
CA LEU A 11 17.23 21.34 1.16
C LEU A 11 18.16 22.09 0.21
N GLU A 12 19.08 21.37 -0.39
CA GLU A 12 19.94 21.93 -1.44
C GLU A 12 19.09 22.53 -2.57
N PRO A 13 19.45 23.72 -3.08
CA PRO A 13 18.79 24.29 -4.25
C PRO A 13 18.89 23.32 -5.43
N ARG A 14 17.76 23.00 -6.04
CA ARG A 14 17.75 22.23 -7.29
C ARG A 14 17.07 23.04 -8.38
N PRO A 15 17.54 22.94 -9.63
CA PRO A 15 16.92 23.63 -10.75
C PRO A 15 15.46 23.19 -10.89
N VAL A 16 14.60 24.12 -11.25
CA VAL A 16 13.23 23.83 -11.60
C VAL A 16 13.24 23.14 -12.97
N THR A 17 12.72 21.92 -13.05
CA THR A 17 12.74 21.12 -14.30
C THR A 17 11.78 21.68 -15.36
N SER A 18 10.74 22.41 -14.94
CA SER A 18 9.78 23.05 -15.85
C SER A 18 9.17 24.29 -15.21
N THR A 19 8.96 25.31 -16.00
CA THR A 19 8.22 26.52 -15.64
C THR A 19 6.74 26.47 -16.12
N LEU A 20 6.36 25.37 -16.77
CA LEU A 20 4.98 25.16 -17.20
C LEU A 20 4.06 25.02 -15.96
N PRO A 21 2.77 25.39 -16.08
CA PRO A 21 1.81 25.14 -15.01
C PRO A 21 1.59 23.63 -14.79
N ASP A 22 1.21 23.23 -13.59
CA ASP A 22 1.13 21.83 -13.15
C ASP A 22 0.28 20.95 -14.08
N TRP A 23 -0.85 21.46 -14.58
CA TRP A 23 -1.72 20.71 -15.50
C TRP A 23 -1.07 20.40 -16.85
N GLN A 24 -0.05 21.16 -17.27
CA GLN A 24 0.74 20.86 -18.48
C GLN A 24 1.92 19.93 -18.18
N GLN A 25 2.41 19.96 -16.95
CA GLN A 25 3.46 19.03 -16.51
C GLN A 25 2.91 17.63 -16.26
N ALA A 26 1.66 17.51 -15.78
CA ALA A 26 0.94 16.26 -15.59
C ALA A 26 0.65 15.63 -16.97
N ASP A 27 1.64 14.88 -17.48
CA ASP A 27 1.62 14.29 -18.81
C ASP A 27 0.98 12.89 -18.77
N PRO A 28 -0.27 12.73 -19.29
CA PRO A 28 -0.93 11.42 -19.30
C PRO A 28 -0.16 10.34 -20.07
N ARG A 29 0.65 10.73 -21.05
CA ARG A 29 1.46 9.78 -21.84
C ARG A 29 2.58 9.22 -21.00
N TRP A 30 3.29 10.07 -20.24
CA TRP A 30 4.32 9.62 -19.34
C TRP A 30 3.76 8.71 -18.23
N ILE A 31 2.67 9.13 -17.56
CA ILE A 31 1.99 8.34 -16.51
C ILE A 31 1.60 6.96 -17.07
N SER A 32 1.01 6.92 -18.27
CA SER A 32 0.62 5.65 -18.90
C SER A 32 1.82 4.79 -19.29
N GLN A 33 2.96 5.38 -19.65
CA GLN A 33 4.19 4.64 -19.96
C GLN A 33 4.85 4.09 -18.70
N ALA A 34 4.96 4.90 -17.65
CA ALA A 34 5.48 4.46 -16.35
C ALA A 34 4.64 3.33 -15.76
N LEU A 35 3.31 3.44 -15.86
CA LEU A 35 2.38 2.41 -15.44
C LEU A 35 2.58 1.10 -16.22
N ARG A 36 2.68 1.15 -17.56
CA ARG A 36 2.96 -0.07 -18.37
C ARG A 36 4.26 -0.74 -17.94
N ARG A 37 5.35 0.03 -17.76
CA ARG A 37 6.62 -0.54 -17.27
C ARG A 37 6.47 -1.17 -15.88
N ALA A 38 5.66 -0.59 -14.99
CA ALA A 38 5.37 -1.19 -13.69
C ALA A 38 4.63 -2.52 -13.84
N MET A 39 3.61 -2.57 -14.71
CA MET A 39 2.81 -3.78 -14.96
C MET A 39 3.61 -4.89 -15.66
N ASP A 40 4.67 -4.57 -16.40
CA ASP A 40 5.57 -5.54 -17.04
C ASP A 40 6.60 -6.17 -16.07
N LYS A 41 6.69 -5.66 -14.84
CA LYS A 41 7.61 -6.20 -13.84
C LYS A 41 7.08 -7.53 -13.26
N PRO A 42 7.96 -8.41 -12.77
CA PRO A 42 7.52 -9.62 -12.08
C PRO A 42 6.83 -9.25 -10.74
N GLY A 43 5.69 -9.86 -10.46
CA GLY A 43 4.98 -9.71 -9.17
C GLY A 43 5.25 -10.86 -8.21
N GLY A 44 5.74 -12.00 -8.72
CA GLY A 44 6.10 -13.16 -7.91
C GLY A 44 4.91 -13.91 -7.30
N GLY A 45 3.70 -13.61 -7.73
CA GLY A 45 2.45 -14.21 -7.22
C GLY A 45 2.06 -13.73 -5.82
N TRP A 46 2.72 -12.71 -5.26
CA TRP A 46 2.45 -12.21 -3.92
C TRP A 46 1.46 -11.04 -3.91
N PHE A 47 0.53 -11.09 -2.95
CA PHE A 47 -0.50 -10.08 -2.74
C PHE A 47 -0.49 -9.63 -1.27
N VAL A 48 -0.47 -8.32 -1.03
CA VAL A 48 -0.64 -7.76 0.31
C VAL A 48 -2.08 -7.94 0.75
N VAL A 49 -2.28 -8.39 1.97
CA VAL A 49 -3.61 -8.67 2.53
C VAL A 49 -4.08 -7.55 3.44
N ASP A 50 -3.31 -7.28 4.50
CA ASP A 50 -3.65 -6.24 5.49
C ASP A 50 -2.45 -6.04 6.46
N ASP A 51 -2.63 -5.09 7.37
CA ASP A 51 -1.79 -4.85 8.54
C ASP A 51 -1.65 -6.10 9.41
N ARG A 52 -0.40 -6.45 9.75
CA ARG A 52 -0.10 -7.60 10.62
C ARG A 52 -0.91 -7.60 11.92
N ARG A 53 -1.19 -6.43 12.47
CA ARG A 53 -1.96 -6.26 13.73
C ARG A 53 -3.43 -6.67 13.62
N LYS A 54 -3.95 -6.83 12.41
CA LYS A 54 -5.33 -7.30 12.18
C LYS A 54 -5.47 -8.80 12.38
N PHE A 55 -4.37 -9.55 12.37
CA PHE A 55 -4.38 -11.02 12.47
C PHE A 55 -4.14 -11.44 13.92
N GLY A 56 -5.22 -11.74 14.63
CA GLY A 56 -5.23 -12.16 16.05
C GLY A 56 -5.73 -13.60 16.22
N ALA A 57 -6.39 -13.86 17.34
CA ALA A 57 -6.86 -15.19 17.74
C ALA A 57 -8.04 -15.73 16.90
N GLN A 58 -8.80 -14.85 16.28
CA GLN A 58 -9.96 -15.24 15.46
C GLN A 58 -9.57 -15.41 14.00
N PRO A 59 -10.14 -16.38 13.27
CA PRO A 59 -9.94 -16.49 11.83
C PRO A 59 -10.52 -15.27 11.12
N ARG A 60 -9.88 -14.85 10.01
CA ARG A 60 -10.30 -13.70 9.21
C ARG A 60 -10.40 -14.08 7.76
N ARG A 61 -11.46 -13.62 7.10
CA ARG A 61 -11.66 -13.76 5.66
C ARG A 61 -11.16 -12.53 4.92
N TYR A 62 -10.47 -12.76 3.82
CA TYR A 62 -10.14 -11.76 2.80
C TYR A 62 -10.46 -12.30 1.42
N ARG A 63 -10.99 -11.42 0.55
CA ARG A 63 -11.22 -11.73 -0.85
C ARG A 63 -10.07 -11.16 -1.67
N ILE A 64 -9.48 -12.01 -2.51
CA ILE A 64 -8.35 -11.66 -3.38
C ILE A 64 -8.56 -12.37 -4.70
N ASP A 65 -8.56 -11.63 -5.81
CA ASP A 65 -8.69 -12.16 -7.16
C ASP A 65 -9.90 -13.12 -7.29
N ASP A 66 -11.08 -12.62 -6.93
CA ASP A 66 -12.37 -13.33 -6.90
C ASP A 66 -12.45 -14.56 -6.00
N ARG A 67 -11.47 -14.81 -5.16
CA ARG A 67 -11.39 -15.97 -4.27
C ARG A 67 -11.39 -15.55 -2.80
N ASP A 68 -12.08 -16.33 -1.97
CA ASP A 68 -12.14 -16.12 -0.54
C ASP A 68 -11.08 -16.97 0.18
N PHE A 69 -10.25 -16.31 0.98
CA PHE A 69 -9.20 -16.92 1.80
C PHE A 69 -9.46 -16.67 3.27
N VAL A 70 -9.19 -17.69 4.09
CA VAL A 70 -9.20 -17.58 5.55
C VAL A 70 -7.76 -17.52 6.06
N PHE A 71 -7.52 -16.61 6.99
CA PHE A 71 -6.25 -16.45 7.70
C PHE A 71 -6.45 -16.77 9.17
N TRP A 72 -5.55 -17.54 9.76
CA TRP A 72 -5.63 -17.89 11.18
C TRP A 72 -4.25 -18.07 11.81
N GLN A 73 -4.17 -17.89 13.13
CA GLN A 73 -2.95 -18.12 13.87
C GLN A 73 -2.76 -19.63 14.09
N GLY A 74 -1.82 -20.22 13.37
CA GLY A 74 -1.35 -21.58 13.58
C GLY A 74 -0.39 -21.71 14.77
N LYS A 75 0.14 -22.91 15.01
CA LYS A 75 1.12 -23.14 16.09
C LYS A 75 2.45 -22.45 15.84
N ASN A 76 2.89 -22.42 14.59
CA ASN A 76 4.22 -21.96 14.19
C ASN A 76 4.20 -20.60 13.47
N GLY A 77 3.05 -19.97 13.31
CA GLY A 77 2.91 -18.70 12.62
C GLY A 77 1.52 -18.53 12.01
N LEU A 78 1.37 -17.47 11.23
CA LEU A 78 0.14 -17.19 10.49
C LEU A 78 0.02 -18.15 9.31
N LEU A 79 -1.18 -18.66 9.12
CA LEU A 79 -1.53 -19.57 8.02
C LEU A 79 -2.67 -18.96 7.19
N ALA A 80 -2.76 -19.35 5.92
CA ALA A 80 -3.86 -19.02 5.04
C ALA A 80 -4.24 -20.21 4.17
N ALA A 81 -5.51 -20.31 3.81
CA ALA A 81 -6.03 -21.31 2.87
C ALA A 81 -7.33 -20.80 2.23
N SER A 82 -7.88 -21.56 1.27
CA SER A 82 -9.26 -21.32 0.81
C SER A 82 -10.23 -21.29 2.00
N ASP A 83 -11.13 -20.30 2.03
CA ASP A 83 -12.19 -20.20 3.05
C ASP A 83 -13.24 -21.30 2.93
N THR A 84 -13.18 -22.12 1.91
CA THR A 84 -14.14 -23.19 1.63
C THR A 84 -13.72 -24.50 2.32
N CYS A 85 -14.54 -24.99 3.24
CA CYS A 85 -14.32 -26.27 3.89
C CYS A 85 -14.36 -27.43 2.89
N PRO A 86 -13.33 -28.31 2.84
CA PRO A 86 -13.25 -29.41 1.89
C PRO A 86 -14.33 -30.49 2.08
N HIS A 87 -15.03 -30.50 3.21
CA HIS A 87 -16.10 -31.47 3.47
C HIS A 87 -17.38 -31.13 2.68
N LEU A 88 -18.02 -30.01 3.01
CA LEU A 88 -19.31 -29.58 2.40
C LEU A 88 -19.37 -28.08 2.13
N GLY A 89 -18.24 -27.37 2.02
CA GLY A 89 -18.18 -26.00 1.55
C GLY A 89 -18.53 -24.90 2.56
N ALA A 90 -18.55 -25.20 3.88
CA ALA A 90 -18.74 -24.17 4.89
C ALA A 90 -17.66 -23.11 4.81
N SER A 91 -18.00 -21.83 5.11
CA SER A 91 -17.01 -20.77 5.31
C SER A 91 -16.23 -21.05 6.59
N LEU A 92 -14.92 -21.29 6.46
CA LEU A 92 -14.03 -21.61 7.58
C LEU A 92 -13.77 -20.42 8.48
N SER A 93 -13.80 -19.20 7.94
CA SER A 93 -13.66 -17.96 8.68
C SER A 93 -14.82 -17.68 9.66
N ALA A 94 -15.97 -18.33 9.48
CA ALA A 94 -17.08 -18.32 10.42
C ALA A 94 -16.89 -19.32 11.59
N GLY A 95 -15.82 -20.11 11.57
CA GLY A 95 -15.48 -21.08 12.60
C GLY A 95 -14.64 -20.49 13.72
N ALA A 96 -13.81 -21.34 14.32
CA ALA A 96 -12.93 -20.96 15.42
C ALA A 96 -11.52 -21.52 15.22
N VAL A 97 -10.56 -20.99 15.97
CA VAL A 97 -9.21 -21.56 16.07
C VAL A 97 -9.06 -22.28 17.40
N ARG A 98 -8.67 -23.56 17.37
CA ARG A 98 -8.35 -24.36 18.55
C ARG A 98 -7.00 -25.06 18.37
N ASN A 99 -6.11 -24.86 19.31
CA ASN A 99 -4.77 -25.47 19.28
C ASN A 99 -4.01 -25.23 17.94
N GLY A 100 -4.21 -24.06 17.30
CA GLY A 100 -3.61 -23.71 16.03
C GLY A 100 -4.28 -24.32 14.80
N CYS A 101 -5.40 -25.03 14.95
CA CYS A 101 -6.21 -25.55 13.85
C CYS A 101 -7.50 -24.73 13.66
N LEU A 102 -7.93 -24.55 12.42
CA LEU A 102 -9.27 -24.09 12.09
C LEU A 102 -10.28 -25.20 12.42
N VAL A 103 -11.39 -24.83 13.06
CA VAL A 103 -12.48 -25.74 13.37
C VAL A 103 -13.70 -25.31 12.55
N CYS A 104 -14.09 -26.13 11.61
CA CYS A 104 -15.22 -25.87 10.72
C CYS A 104 -16.52 -25.68 11.53
N PRO A 105 -17.31 -24.62 11.27
CA PRO A 105 -18.50 -24.33 12.07
C PRO A 105 -19.64 -25.34 11.89
N TRP A 106 -19.65 -26.09 10.78
CA TRP A 106 -20.76 -27.02 10.53
C TRP A 106 -20.59 -28.36 11.25
N HIS A 107 -19.40 -29.01 11.14
CA HIS A 107 -19.23 -30.37 11.65
C HIS A 107 -17.99 -30.54 12.54
N GLY A 108 -17.30 -29.45 12.90
CA GLY A 108 -16.14 -29.51 13.78
C GLY A 108 -14.87 -30.11 13.12
N LEU A 109 -14.84 -30.22 11.78
CA LEU A 109 -13.62 -30.66 11.09
C LEU A 109 -12.46 -29.75 11.43
N GLU A 110 -11.37 -30.34 11.94
CA GLU A 110 -10.15 -29.61 12.30
C GLU A 110 -9.18 -29.61 11.10
N LEU A 111 -8.76 -28.41 10.69
CA LEU A 111 -7.87 -28.16 9.56
C LEU A 111 -6.65 -27.39 10.05
N GLY A 112 -5.45 -27.91 9.80
CA GLY A 112 -4.19 -27.33 10.23
C GLY A 112 -3.19 -27.15 9.09
N GLU A 113 -1.92 -27.36 9.39
CA GLU A 113 -0.81 -27.18 8.42
C GLU A 113 -0.77 -28.26 7.33
N ARG A 114 -1.45 -29.40 7.53
CA ARG A 114 -1.41 -30.54 6.61
C ARG A 114 -2.53 -30.42 5.58
N PRO A 115 -2.24 -30.67 4.29
CA PRO A 115 -3.27 -30.77 3.25
C PRO A 115 -4.34 -31.83 3.56
N MET A 116 -5.57 -31.57 3.11
CA MET A 116 -6.70 -32.51 3.16
C MET A 116 -7.45 -32.48 1.83
N GLY A 117 -7.28 -33.53 1.03
CA GLY A 117 -7.80 -33.56 -0.33
C GLY A 117 -7.21 -32.43 -1.18
N ASN A 118 -8.07 -31.63 -1.78
CA ASN A 118 -7.66 -30.46 -2.57
C ASN A 118 -7.50 -29.19 -1.74
N TRP A 119 -7.76 -29.24 -0.44
CA TRP A 119 -7.56 -28.11 0.45
C TRP A 119 -6.15 -28.19 1.06
N ALA A 120 -5.41 -27.09 0.95
CA ALA A 120 -4.07 -26.97 1.51
C ALA A 120 -3.80 -25.52 1.95
N PRO A 121 -2.99 -25.30 3.00
CA PRO A 121 -2.45 -24.00 3.30
C PRO A 121 -1.61 -23.45 2.13
N LEU A 122 -1.72 -22.13 1.94
CA LEU A 122 -0.97 -21.38 0.93
C LEU A 122 0.23 -20.70 1.58
N PRO A 123 1.28 -20.37 0.81
CA PRO A 123 2.41 -19.61 1.33
C PRO A 123 1.98 -18.24 1.86
N VAL A 124 2.36 -17.95 3.09
CA VAL A 124 2.15 -16.67 3.78
C VAL A 124 3.50 -16.08 4.14
N HIS A 125 3.65 -14.79 3.94
CA HIS A 125 4.79 -14.04 4.43
C HIS A 125 4.30 -12.95 5.39
N ASP A 126 4.83 -12.97 6.61
CA ASP A 126 4.62 -11.98 7.65
C ASP A 126 5.92 -11.19 7.77
N ASP A 127 5.93 -9.94 7.30
CA ASP A 127 7.11 -9.09 7.34
C ASP A 127 7.20 -8.22 8.61
N GLY A 128 6.27 -8.45 9.57
CA GLY A 128 6.16 -7.72 10.83
C GLY A 128 5.30 -6.45 10.74
N VAL A 129 5.02 -5.95 9.52
CA VAL A 129 4.16 -4.79 9.24
C VAL A 129 2.93 -5.22 8.46
N LEU A 130 3.13 -5.95 7.39
CA LEU A 130 2.11 -6.43 6.47
C LEU A 130 2.10 -7.95 6.40
N VAL A 131 0.96 -8.50 6.05
CA VAL A 131 0.78 -9.91 5.73
C VAL A 131 0.54 -10.05 4.23
N TRP A 132 1.24 -11.02 3.64
CA TRP A 132 1.21 -11.35 2.23
C TRP A 132 0.75 -12.80 2.03
N ILE A 133 0.05 -13.06 0.95
CA ILE A 133 -0.28 -14.41 0.47
C ILE A 133 0.26 -14.60 -0.93
N ARG A 134 0.75 -15.81 -1.23
CA ARG A 134 1.16 -16.16 -2.59
C ARG A 134 0.11 -17.05 -3.26
N LEU A 135 -0.23 -16.68 -4.48
CA LEU A 135 -1.13 -17.43 -5.35
C LEU A 135 -0.31 -17.92 -6.55
N ASP A 136 -0.09 -19.23 -6.62
CA ASP A 136 0.78 -19.84 -7.64
C ASP A 136 0.06 -19.99 -9.00
N ASP A 137 -1.26 -19.76 -9.03
CA ASP A 137 -2.14 -19.88 -10.20
C ASP A 137 -2.64 -18.54 -10.77
N CYS A 138 -2.00 -17.42 -10.37
CA CYS A 138 -2.35 -16.07 -10.84
C CYS A 138 -1.71 -15.67 -12.18
N GLY A 139 -1.03 -16.59 -12.87
CA GLY A 139 -0.35 -16.34 -14.15
C GLY A 139 1.05 -15.72 -14.04
N GLU A 140 1.54 -15.47 -12.83
CA GLU A 140 2.89 -14.96 -12.57
C GLU A 140 3.86 -16.10 -12.22
N GLN A 141 5.16 -15.86 -12.48
CA GLN A 141 6.21 -16.77 -12.00
C GLN A 141 6.37 -16.57 -10.49
N PRO A 142 6.09 -17.60 -9.66
CA PRO A 142 6.16 -17.46 -8.22
C PRO A 142 7.60 -17.27 -7.73
N THR A 143 7.77 -16.35 -6.77
CA THR A 143 9.04 -16.16 -6.06
C THR A 143 8.96 -16.72 -4.64
N GLU A 144 10.12 -17.03 -4.03
CA GLU A 144 10.16 -17.54 -2.66
C GLU A 144 9.65 -16.51 -1.64
N ARG A 145 9.92 -15.22 -1.88
CA ARG A 145 9.52 -14.09 -1.02
C ARG A 145 8.91 -12.97 -1.85
N PRO A 146 8.09 -12.11 -1.22
CA PRO A 146 7.59 -10.91 -1.88
C PRO A 146 8.72 -10.01 -2.38
N ILE A 147 8.45 -9.31 -3.48
CA ILE A 147 9.32 -8.26 -4.02
C ILE A 147 9.01 -6.98 -3.26
N MET A 148 9.90 -6.57 -2.39
CA MET A 148 9.72 -5.40 -1.52
C MET A 148 10.81 -4.36 -1.78
N ALA A 149 10.46 -3.08 -1.61
CA ALA A 149 11.46 -2.03 -1.55
C ALA A 149 12.25 -2.08 -0.23
N PRO A 150 13.48 -1.54 -0.18
CA PRO A 150 14.23 -1.40 1.06
C PRO A 150 13.46 -0.58 2.09
N ARG A 151 13.42 -1.07 3.33
CA ARG A 151 12.81 -0.40 4.48
C ARG A 151 13.86 0.06 5.48
N PRO A 152 13.62 1.12 6.26
CA PRO A 152 14.53 1.53 7.32
C PRO A 152 14.60 0.47 8.42
N ALA A 153 15.77 0.33 9.07
CA ALA A 153 15.96 -0.64 10.14
C ALA A 153 15.16 -0.32 11.42
N THR A 154 14.85 0.96 11.64
CA THR A 154 14.10 1.44 12.80
C THR A 154 13.05 2.43 12.33
N TYR A 155 11.80 2.19 12.64
CA TYR A 155 10.67 2.99 12.15
C TYR A 155 9.49 2.96 13.12
N LEU A 156 8.61 3.94 12.96
CA LEU A 156 7.25 3.92 13.45
C LEU A 156 6.36 3.55 12.23
N ASP A 157 5.63 2.45 12.34
CA ASP A 157 4.72 1.99 11.31
C ASP A 157 3.29 2.49 11.55
N ALA A 158 2.58 2.78 10.45
CA ALA A 158 1.16 3.08 10.46
C ALA A 158 0.55 2.58 9.14
N THR A 159 -0.52 1.80 9.21
CA THR A 159 -1.11 1.16 8.03
C THR A 159 -2.61 1.45 7.95
N VAL A 160 -3.07 1.79 6.75
CA VAL A 160 -4.49 1.93 6.43
C VAL A 160 -4.86 0.99 5.29
N ARG A 161 -6.08 0.46 5.32
CA ARG A 161 -6.67 -0.33 4.26
C ARG A 161 -8.03 0.24 3.89
N MET A 162 -8.26 0.43 2.60
CA MET A 162 -9.54 0.87 2.04
C MET A 162 -9.88 0.02 0.81
N GLU A 163 -11.15 -0.07 0.47
CA GLU A 163 -11.61 -0.67 -0.77
C GLU A 163 -12.00 0.41 -1.77
N ALA A 164 -11.66 0.20 -3.03
CA ALA A 164 -11.90 1.13 -4.12
C ALA A 164 -12.58 0.39 -5.28
N ARG A 165 -13.53 1.05 -5.95
CA ARG A 165 -14.20 0.53 -7.16
C ARG A 165 -13.41 0.87 -8.42
N CYS A 166 -12.19 0.34 -8.48
CA CYS A 166 -11.28 0.52 -9.58
C CYS A 166 -10.29 -0.64 -9.63
N ARG A 167 -9.51 -0.71 -10.71
CA ARG A 167 -8.46 -1.73 -10.85
C ARG A 167 -7.18 -1.28 -10.13
N PRO A 168 -6.29 -2.23 -9.76
CA PRO A 168 -5.00 -1.91 -9.13
C PRO A 168 -4.17 -0.84 -9.86
N GLU A 169 -4.13 -0.91 -11.19
CA GLU A 169 -3.40 0.07 -12.00
C GLU A 169 -3.93 1.50 -11.91
N ASP A 170 -5.21 1.70 -11.55
CA ASP A 170 -5.76 3.04 -11.36
C ASP A 170 -5.21 3.71 -10.08
N ILE A 171 -4.94 2.90 -9.05
CA ILE A 171 -4.27 3.34 -7.82
C ILE A 171 -2.82 3.73 -8.08
N LEU A 172 -2.07 2.90 -8.83
CA LEU A 172 -0.69 3.22 -9.18
C LEU A 172 -0.62 4.48 -10.04
N ALA A 173 -1.53 4.63 -11.00
CA ALA A 173 -1.60 5.82 -11.86
C ALA A 173 -1.88 7.10 -11.08
N ASN A 174 -2.72 7.05 -10.04
CA ASN A 174 -2.95 8.18 -9.13
C ASN A 174 -1.63 8.60 -8.45
N ARG A 175 -0.86 7.64 -7.94
CA ARG A 175 0.42 7.91 -7.26
C ARG A 175 1.54 8.32 -8.22
N LEU A 176 1.48 7.95 -9.49
CA LEU A 176 2.38 8.42 -10.56
C LEU A 176 2.04 9.83 -11.06
N ASP A 177 0.94 10.42 -10.60
CA ASP A 177 0.55 11.80 -10.83
C ASP A 177 0.73 12.64 -9.55
N PRO A 178 1.93 13.14 -9.22
CA PRO A 178 2.13 13.95 -8.02
C PRO A 178 1.52 15.36 -8.16
N TRP A 179 1.29 15.86 -9.37
CA TRP A 179 0.84 17.25 -9.60
C TRP A 179 -0.54 17.54 -9.03
N HIS A 180 -1.43 16.53 -8.94
CA HIS A 180 -2.74 16.72 -8.32
C HIS A 180 -2.61 17.02 -6.80
N GLY A 181 -1.54 16.57 -6.16
CA GLY A 181 -1.40 16.62 -4.71
C GLY A 181 -1.58 18.02 -4.12
N ALA A 182 -0.91 19.04 -4.67
CA ALA A 182 -1.00 20.40 -4.16
C ALA A 182 -2.37 21.07 -4.41
N HIS A 183 -3.11 20.63 -5.45
CA HIS A 183 -4.40 21.18 -5.84
C HIS A 183 -5.58 20.43 -5.22
N PHE A 184 -5.49 19.11 -5.18
CA PHE A 184 -6.56 18.23 -4.70
C PHE A 184 -6.49 18.00 -3.19
N HIS A 185 -5.28 18.06 -2.59
CA HIS A 185 -5.04 17.87 -1.16
C HIS A 185 -4.38 19.08 -0.47
N PRO A 186 -4.93 20.31 -0.60
CA PRO A 186 -4.29 21.52 -0.10
C PRO A 186 -4.15 21.55 1.44
N HIS A 187 -4.81 20.63 2.15
CA HIS A 187 -4.71 20.44 3.60
C HIS A 187 -3.53 19.54 4.01
N THR A 188 -2.92 18.83 3.04
CA THR A 188 -1.78 17.93 3.27
C THR A 188 -0.51 18.44 2.62
N PHE A 189 -0.61 19.00 1.40
CA PHE A 189 0.53 19.45 0.60
C PHE A 189 0.48 20.95 0.37
N GLY A 190 1.58 21.63 0.69
CA GLY A 190 1.65 23.09 0.55
C GLY A 190 2.27 23.54 -0.76
N ARG A 191 3.43 23.01 -1.10
CA ARG A 191 4.16 23.22 -2.36
C ARG A 191 4.58 21.87 -2.89
N LEU A 192 4.44 21.68 -4.19
CA LEU A 192 4.91 20.47 -4.85
C LEU A 192 5.58 20.87 -6.16
N ARG A 193 6.79 20.35 -6.39
CA ARG A 193 7.55 20.56 -7.61
C ARG A 193 8.23 19.25 -7.99
N VAL A 194 8.11 18.86 -9.24
CA VAL A 194 8.91 17.76 -9.78
C VAL A 194 10.32 18.27 -10.01
N ILE A 195 11.32 17.64 -9.42
CA ILE A 195 12.74 18.01 -9.53
C ILE A 195 13.52 17.06 -10.41
N GLU A 196 13.04 15.82 -10.58
CA GLU A 196 13.64 14.85 -11.47
C GLU A 196 12.57 13.87 -11.96
N ARG A 197 12.65 13.46 -13.20
CA ARG A 197 11.78 12.46 -13.80
C ARG A 197 12.59 11.62 -14.77
N SER A 198 12.62 10.32 -14.52
CA SER A 198 13.18 9.31 -15.42
C SER A 198 12.05 8.47 -16.02
N ASP A 199 12.41 7.39 -16.66
CA ASP A 199 11.45 6.42 -17.21
C ASP A 199 10.74 5.59 -16.13
N GLU A 200 11.36 5.43 -14.96
CA GLU A 200 10.85 4.58 -13.88
C GLU A 200 10.60 5.31 -12.57
N ASP A 201 11.27 6.43 -12.34
CA ASP A 201 11.27 7.16 -11.09
C ASP A 201 10.87 8.61 -11.31
N ILE A 202 10.20 9.16 -10.29
CA ILE A 202 9.95 10.59 -10.20
C ILE A 202 10.37 11.08 -8.81
N ILE A 203 11.12 12.17 -8.75
CA ILE A 203 11.49 12.83 -7.50
C ILE A 203 10.76 14.15 -7.43
N VAL A 204 10.01 14.33 -6.35
CA VAL A 204 9.26 15.55 -6.08
C VAL A 204 9.76 16.22 -4.81
N ARG A 205 9.90 17.53 -4.85
CA ARG A 205 10.04 18.35 -3.66
C ARG A 205 8.66 18.76 -3.19
N VAL A 206 8.30 18.39 -1.97
CA VAL A 206 6.96 18.62 -1.43
C VAL A 206 7.02 19.12 -0.01
N ALA A 207 6.19 20.12 0.32
CA ALA A 207 5.97 20.58 1.68
C ALA A 207 4.77 19.84 2.28
N PHE A 208 5.03 18.93 3.22
CA PHE A 208 4.00 18.30 4.04
C PHE A 208 3.53 19.25 5.13
N LEU A 209 2.25 19.59 5.16
CA LEU A 209 1.66 20.43 6.17
C LEU A 209 1.43 19.65 7.46
N VAL A 210 2.03 20.10 8.54
CA VAL A 210 1.90 19.48 9.87
C VAL A 210 0.73 20.10 10.64
N LEU A 211 0.66 21.44 10.66
CA LEU A 211 -0.40 22.18 11.34
C LEU A 211 -0.67 23.51 10.59
N GLY A 212 -1.85 23.64 10.01
CA GLY A 212 -2.24 24.84 9.28
C GLY A 212 -1.26 25.16 8.14
N ARG A 213 -0.43 26.19 8.33
CA ARG A 213 0.57 26.67 7.35
C ARG A 213 2.00 26.25 7.69
N LEU A 214 2.18 25.53 8.77
CA LEU A 214 3.48 25.02 9.21
C LEU A 214 3.75 23.68 8.52
N GLY A 215 4.85 23.57 7.79
CA GLY A 215 5.19 22.39 7.01
C GLY A 215 6.66 22.02 7.02
N VAL A 216 6.96 20.79 6.68
CA VAL A 216 8.30 20.24 6.44
C VAL A 216 8.46 19.98 4.96
N GLU A 217 9.49 20.53 4.35
CA GLU A 217 9.80 20.29 2.94
C GLU A 217 10.80 19.14 2.81
N VAL A 218 10.50 18.21 1.91
CA VAL A 218 11.32 17.01 1.67
C VAL A 218 11.42 16.71 0.17
N ASP A 219 12.44 15.97 -0.21
CA ASP A 219 12.53 15.34 -1.52
C ASP A 219 12.06 13.90 -1.41
N ALA A 220 11.01 13.55 -2.15
CA ALA A 220 10.38 12.24 -2.15
C ALA A 220 10.50 11.58 -3.52
N ARG A 221 11.07 10.38 -3.56
CA ARG A 221 11.22 9.56 -4.76
C ARG A 221 10.09 8.54 -4.82
N PHE A 222 9.41 8.46 -5.97
CA PHE A 222 8.39 7.46 -6.26
C PHE A 222 8.89 6.47 -7.29
N HIS A 223 8.68 5.17 -7.05
CA HIS A 223 8.98 4.10 -8.00
C HIS A 223 8.08 2.89 -7.75
N CYS A 224 7.90 2.06 -8.78
CA CYS A 224 7.14 0.81 -8.67
C CYS A 224 8.12 -0.38 -8.66
N PRO A 225 8.30 -1.09 -7.53
CA PRO A 225 9.18 -2.27 -7.49
C PRO A 225 8.56 -3.49 -8.18
N GLU A 226 7.22 -3.59 -8.20
CA GLU A 226 6.44 -4.69 -8.77
C GLU A 226 5.08 -4.16 -9.27
N PRO A 227 4.24 -4.97 -9.96
CA PRO A 227 3.03 -4.48 -10.65
C PRO A 227 1.95 -3.88 -9.76
N ARG A 228 1.90 -4.23 -8.49
CA ARG A 228 0.82 -3.83 -7.56
C ARG A 228 1.27 -2.88 -6.46
N THR A 229 2.52 -2.41 -6.54
CA THR A 229 3.11 -1.57 -5.49
C THR A 229 3.79 -0.33 -6.07
N ILE A 230 3.52 0.81 -5.45
CA ILE A 230 4.31 2.03 -5.63
C ILE A 230 4.84 2.49 -4.28
N VAL A 231 6.10 2.85 -4.26
CA VAL A 231 6.83 3.22 -3.04
C VAL A 231 7.30 4.65 -3.14
N MET A 232 6.98 5.44 -2.13
CA MET A 232 7.56 6.76 -1.90
C MET A 232 8.65 6.63 -0.84
N THR A 233 9.86 7.07 -1.17
CA THR A 233 10.98 7.14 -0.22
C THR A 233 11.44 8.57 -0.05
N ILE A 234 11.58 9.04 1.18
CA ILE A 234 12.18 10.35 1.47
C ILE A 234 13.68 10.25 1.23
N VAL A 235 14.17 11.01 0.25
CA VAL A 235 15.58 11.01 -0.20
C VAL A 235 16.33 12.29 0.15
N GLY A 236 15.61 13.31 0.65
CA GLY A 236 16.20 14.57 1.11
C GLY A 236 15.34 15.27 2.15
N GLY A 237 15.95 16.07 3.03
CA GLY A 237 15.26 16.77 4.11
C GLY A 237 15.13 15.97 5.40
N ASP A 238 14.13 16.30 6.21
CA ASP A 238 13.87 15.57 7.45
C ASP A 238 13.18 14.25 7.17
N GLY A 239 13.56 13.21 7.91
CA GLY A 239 12.97 11.88 7.76
C GLY A 239 13.52 11.09 6.58
N VAL A 240 14.72 11.42 6.08
CA VAL A 240 15.42 10.63 5.05
C VAL A 240 15.42 9.16 5.42
N GLY A 241 15.07 8.30 4.45
CA GLY A 241 14.91 6.87 4.64
C GLY A 241 13.49 6.45 5.06
N SER A 242 12.59 7.39 5.39
CA SER A 242 11.17 7.05 5.58
C SER A 242 10.56 6.55 4.27
N VAL A 243 9.68 5.56 4.40
CA VAL A 243 9.04 4.89 3.27
C VAL A 243 7.53 4.92 3.43
N VAL A 244 6.82 5.19 2.35
CA VAL A 244 5.37 4.95 2.25
C VAL A 244 5.16 3.97 1.10
N GLU A 245 4.68 2.78 1.43
CA GLU A 245 4.34 1.73 0.49
C GLU A 245 2.83 1.77 0.23
N THR A 246 2.44 1.85 -1.02
CA THR A 246 1.04 1.75 -1.44
C THR A 246 0.89 0.50 -2.28
N HIS A 247 0.09 -0.42 -1.80
CA HIS A 247 -0.22 -1.69 -2.44
C HIS A 247 -1.67 -1.69 -2.92
N ALA A 248 -1.90 -2.22 -4.12
CA ALA A 248 -3.23 -2.35 -4.70
C ALA A 248 -3.51 -3.82 -4.98
N THR A 249 -4.22 -4.50 -4.08
CA THR A 249 -4.56 -5.92 -4.20
C THR A 249 -5.93 -6.07 -4.86
N PRO A 250 -6.07 -6.79 -5.98
CA PRO A 250 -7.36 -7.03 -6.60
C PRO A 250 -8.28 -7.81 -5.65
N ILE A 251 -9.52 -7.36 -5.50
CA ILE A 251 -10.59 -8.07 -4.79
C ILE A 251 -11.38 -8.90 -5.79
N ASP A 252 -11.78 -8.26 -6.89
CA ASP A 252 -12.48 -8.82 -8.04
C ASP A 252 -12.17 -7.98 -9.29
N ASP A 253 -12.81 -8.25 -10.42
CA ASP A 253 -12.62 -7.56 -11.70
C ASP A 253 -12.87 -6.02 -11.63
N THR A 254 -13.58 -5.56 -10.60
CA THR A 254 -14.07 -4.18 -10.49
C THR A 254 -13.61 -3.45 -9.23
N HIS A 255 -13.03 -4.18 -8.27
CA HIS A 255 -12.61 -3.63 -6.98
C HIS A 255 -11.20 -4.04 -6.61
N CYS A 256 -10.50 -3.15 -5.94
CA CYS A 256 -9.22 -3.48 -5.30
C CYS A 256 -9.19 -2.97 -3.84
N ALA A 257 -8.34 -3.61 -3.04
CA ALA A 257 -7.95 -3.10 -1.73
C ALA A 257 -6.70 -2.23 -1.88
N VAL A 258 -6.75 -1.01 -1.39
CA VAL A 258 -5.59 -0.14 -1.23
C VAL A 258 -5.07 -0.32 0.18
N ILE A 259 -3.83 -0.76 0.31
CA ILE A 259 -3.14 -0.90 1.60
C ILE A 259 -1.93 0.03 1.58
N GLU A 260 -1.97 1.08 2.38
CA GLU A 260 -0.84 1.99 2.53
C GLU A 260 -0.18 1.80 3.88
N SER A 261 1.12 1.58 3.87
CA SER A 261 1.95 1.49 5.07
C SER A 261 3.02 2.57 5.07
N THR A 262 2.96 3.45 6.07
CA THR A 262 3.99 4.45 6.36
C THR A 262 4.99 3.88 7.35
N LEU A 263 6.27 3.86 7.00
CA LEU A 263 7.38 3.50 7.87
C LEU A 263 8.22 4.76 8.10
N ALA A 264 7.84 5.52 9.11
CA ALA A 264 8.48 6.79 9.43
C ALA A 264 9.75 6.58 10.25
N THR A 265 10.86 7.13 9.77
CA THR A 265 12.15 7.11 10.47
C THR A 265 12.77 8.51 10.51
N SER A 266 13.81 8.66 11.31
CA SER A 266 14.62 9.86 11.33
C SER A 266 16.00 9.53 11.89
N ASP A 267 17.01 10.17 11.34
CA ASP A 267 18.40 10.15 11.86
C ASP A 267 18.59 11.10 13.05
N ARG A 268 17.54 11.85 13.44
CA ARG A 268 17.58 12.72 14.61
C ARG A 268 17.58 11.92 15.91
N PRO A 269 18.42 12.26 16.91
CA PRO A 269 18.48 11.53 18.19
C PRO A 269 17.15 11.43 18.93
N GLN A 270 16.23 12.35 18.65
CA GLN A 270 14.90 12.40 19.26
C GLN A 270 14.01 11.22 18.82
N MET A 271 14.31 10.54 17.71
CA MET A 271 13.54 9.39 17.24
C MET A 271 13.41 8.28 18.29
N LYS A 272 14.46 8.07 19.11
CA LYS A 272 14.45 7.11 20.23
C LYS A 272 13.38 7.42 21.30
N TYR A 273 12.93 8.66 21.41
CA TYR A 273 11.85 9.08 22.33
C TYR A 273 10.46 8.97 21.68
N VAL A 274 10.40 9.01 20.35
CA VAL A 274 9.15 8.89 19.58
C VAL A 274 8.68 7.45 19.50
N LEU A 275 9.60 6.49 19.30
CA LEU A 275 9.28 5.07 19.16
C LEU A 275 8.46 4.48 20.31
N PRO A 276 8.78 4.74 21.61
CA PRO A 276 7.95 4.25 22.71
C PRO A 276 6.53 4.83 22.71
N LEU A 277 6.33 5.98 22.05
CA LEU A 277 5.03 6.65 21.91
C LEU A 277 4.26 6.20 20.67
N ALA A 278 4.80 5.26 19.88
CA ALA A 278 4.22 4.78 18.64
C ALA A 278 2.73 4.43 18.75
N ARG A 279 2.32 3.74 19.84
CA ARG A 279 0.92 3.37 20.09
C ARG A 279 -0.05 4.57 20.14
N TRP A 280 0.44 5.75 20.49
CA TRP A 280 -0.36 6.98 20.57
C TRP A 280 -0.28 7.81 19.29
N ILE A 281 0.85 7.77 18.60
CA ILE A 281 1.11 8.55 17.38
C ILE A 281 0.49 7.85 16.16
N ARG A 282 0.60 6.53 16.07
CA ARG A 282 0.11 5.71 14.96
C ARG A 282 -1.34 6.04 14.57
N PRO A 283 -2.33 6.08 15.47
CA PRO A 283 -3.71 6.36 15.09
C PRO A 283 -3.90 7.74 14.45
N LEU A 284 -3.04 8.71 14.77
CA LEU A 284 -3.07 10.04 14.17
C LEU A 284 -2.57 10.00 12.72
N ILE A 285 -1.51 9.23 12.45
CA ILE A 285 -0.98 9.02 11.10
C ILE A 285 -2.02 8.26 10.28
N GLU A 286 -2.56 7.16 10.81
CA GLU A 286 -3.58 6.35 10.14
C GLU A 286 -4.83 7.18 9.79
N LYS A 287 -5.29 8.02 10.70
CA LYS A 287 -6.43 8.92 10.44
C LYS A 287 -6.15 9.92 9.31
N ARG A 288 -4.93 10.48 9.25
CA ARG A 288 -4.54 11.41 8.18
C ARG A 288 -4.44 10.68 6.84
N ALA A 289 -3.79 9.52 6.82
CA ALA A 289 -3.68 8.69 5.62
C ALA A 289 -5.06 8.25 5.12
N ALA A 290 -5.94 7.79 6.00
CA ALA A 290 -7.30 7.40 5.64
C ALA A 290 -8.09 8.58 5.03
N ARG A 291 -7.93 9.79 5.56
CA ARG A 291 -8.58 10.99 4.99
C ARG A 291 -8.07 11.29 3.58
N LEU A 292 -6.76 11.20 3.38
CA LEU A 292 -6.15 11.41 2.06
C LEU A 292 -6.66 10.38 1.05
N TRP A 293 -6.72 9.12 1.47
CA TRP A 293 -7.19 8.04 0.62
C TRP A 293 -8.67 8.12 0.24
N VAL A 294 -9.54 8.74 1.04
CA VAL A 294 -10.93 9.01 0.62
C VAL A 294 -10.97 9.89 -0.65
N GLU A 295 -10.07 10.87 -0.73
CA GLU A 295 -9.97 11.76 -1.89
C GLU A 295 -9.27 11.05 -3.06
N ASP A 296 -8.16 10.34 -2.83
CA ASP A 296 -7.40 9.60 -3.85
C ASP A 296 -8.19 8.45 -4.46
N VAL A 297 -8.99 7.73 -3.68
CA VAL A 297 -9.91 6.70 -4.19
C VAL A 297 -10.92 7.31 -5.15
N ALA A 298 -11.51 8.46 -4.82
CA ALA A 298 -12.45 9.13 -5.72
C ALA A 298 -11.81 9.53 -7.07
N TYR A 299 -10.54 9.95 -7.05
CA TYR A 299 -9.76 10.19 -8.26
C TYR A 299 -9.57 8.89 -9.08
N ALA A 300 -9.11 7.82 -8.44
CA ALA A 300 -8.85 6.53 -9.09
C ALA A 300 -10.12 5.91 -9.67
N GLU A 301 -11.23 5.94 -8.94
CA GLU A 301 -12.55 5.47 -9.41
C GLU A 301 -13.04 6.27 -10.62
N ARG A 302 -12.84 7.61 -10.62
CA ARG A 302 -13.19 8.45 -11.77
C ARG A 302 -12.38 8.09 -12.99
N ARG A 303 -11.07 7.88 -12.83
CA ARG A 303 -10.17 7.46 -13.91
C ARG A 303 -10.60 6.11 -14.49
N CYS A 304 -10.88 5.13 -13.64
CA CYS A 304 -11.37 3.81 -14.04
C CYS A 304 -12.67 3.91 -14.86
N ALA A 305 -13.65 4.66 -14.37
CA ALA A 305 -14.93 4.83 -15.06
C ALA A 305 -14.78 5.45 -16.46
N LEU A 306 -13.85 6.42 -16.63
CA LEU A 306 -13.57 7.00 -17.94
C LEU A 306 -12.88 6.01 -18.87
N SER A 307 -11.92 5.24 -18.40
CA SER A 307 -11.22 4.22 -19.20
C SER A 307 -12.16 3.11 -19.69
N VAL A 308 -13.13 2.70 -18.87
CA VAL A 308 -14.15 1.71 -19.27
C VAL A 308 -15.10 2.29 -20.33
N ALA A 309 -15.51 3.55 -20.18
CA ALA A 309 -16.39 4.21 -21.15
C ALA A 309 -15.72 4.39 -22.52
N ASP A 310 -14.41 4.65 -22.56
CA ASP A 310 -13.65 4.79 -23.80
C ASP A 310 -13.44 3.44 -24.51
N ALA A 311 -13.28 2.35 -23.74
CA ALA A 311 -13.16 0.99 -24.29
C ALA A 311 -14.46 0.45 -24.89
N GLN A 312 -15.60 1.03 -24.56
CA GLN A 312 -16.94 0.66 -25.07
C GLN A 312 -17.38 1.47 -26.30
N ARG A 313 -16.60 2.47 -26.72
CA ARG A 313 -16.82 3.29 -27.93
C ARG A 313 -16.06 2.76 -29.12
#